data_d177fc9c2fd794ca905a35a89c72acf6
#
_entry.id   d177fc9c2fd794ca905a35a89c72acf6
#
_cell.length_a   1.000
_cell.length_b   1.000
_cell.length_c   1.000
_cell.angle_alpha   90.00
_cell.angle_beta   90.00
_cell.angle_gamma   90.00
#
_symmetry.space_group_name_H-M   'P 1'
#
loop_
_entity.id
_entity.type
_entity.pdbx_description
1 polymer ?
#
loop_
_entity_poly.entity_id
_entity_poly.type
_entity_poly.pdbx_seq_one_letter_code
_entity_poly.pdbx_strand_id
1 'polypeptide(L)'
;MLTGRLENQTEHPTRELVAERWPVVHRALLEFVDQQSAHALNAVITVRRNNGEPITLPLGGMMMHVADHGSYHRGQLNTMFKQAGAEPAYMPYLWYAREQMEKPS
;
A
#
# COMPACT_ATOMS: atom_id res chain seq x y z
N MET A 1 -6.08 9.27 -10.17
CA MET A 1 -4.76 9.88 -10.04
C MET A 1 -4.40 10.03 -8.57
N LEU A 2 -3.23 9.57 -8.20
CA LEU A 2 -2.75 9.79 -6.85
C LEU A 2 -2.33 11.26 -6.72
N THR A 3 -2.92 11.96 -5.78
CA THR A 3 -2.52 13.34 -5.51
C THR A 3 -1.20 13.32 -4.74
N GLY A 4 -0.27 14.21 -5.06
CA GLY A 4 0.98 14.33 -4.31
C GLY A 4 0.80 14.91 -2.90
N ARG A 5 -0.43 15.07 -2.46
CA ARG A 5 -0.76 15.63 -1.16
C ARG A 5 -0.74 14.54 -0.10
N LEU A 6 0.06 14.75 0.94
CA LEU A 6 0.06 13.86 2.10
C LEU A 6 -1.21 14.10 2.93
N GLU A 7 -1.83 13.00 3.34
CA GLU A 7 -2.93 13.07 4.30
C GLU A 7 -2.40 13.61 5.63
N ASN A 8 -3.24 14.33 6.35
CA ASN A 8 -2.87 14.85 7.66
C ASN A 8 -2.77 13.70 8.67
N GLN A 9 -1.55 13.39 9.09
CA GLN A 9 -1.29 12.26 9.99
C GLN A 9 -1.78 12.50 11.42
N THR A 10 -2.18 13.72 11.76
CA THR A 10 -2.75 14.02 13.07
C THR A 10 -4.26 13.73 13.13
N GLU A 11 -4.92 13.53 11.99
CA GLU A 11 -6.32 13.15 11.96
C GLU A 11 -6.48 11.68 12.36
N HIS A 12 -7.49 11.41 13.17
CA HIS A 12 -7.85 10.05 13.57
C HIS A 12 -9.14 9.67 12.82
N PRO A 13 -9.02 8.95 11.70
CA PRO A 13 -10.21 8.59 10.94
C PRO A 13 -11.09 7.61 11.73
N THR A 14 -12.40 7.76 11.58
CA THR A 14 -13.34 6.80 12.14
C THR A 14 -13.32 5.51 11.31
N ARG A 15 -13.83 4.43 11.90
CA ARG A 15 -14.00 3.15 11.19
C ARG A 15 -14.84 3.35 9.92
N GLU A 16 -15.91 4.13 10.02
CA GLU A 16 -16.82 4.41 8.90
C GLU A 16 -16.09 5.14 7.77
N LEU A 17 -15.25 6.12 8.11
CA LEU A 17 -14.47 6.88 7.14
C LEU A 17 -13.43 6.00 6.45
N VAL A 18 -12.77 5.11 7.18
CA VAL A 18 -11.82 4.15 6.61
C VAL A 18 -12.55 3.21 5.65
N ALA A 19 -13.71 2.67 6.04
CA ALA A 19 -14.50 1.79 5.19
C ALA A 19 -14.95 2.48 3.90
N GLU A 20 -15.23 3.78 3.95
CA GLU A 20 -15.60 4.57 2.79
C GLU A 20 -14.42 4.86 1.87
N ARG A 21 -13.29 5.28 2.44
CA ARG A 21 -12.09 5.71 1.67
C ARG A 21 -11.26 4.57 1.14
N TRP A 22 -11.15 3.48 1.86
CA TRP A 22 -10.26 2.38 1.50
C TRP A 22 -10.48 1.85 0.09
N PRO A 23 -11.72 1.51 -0.32
CA PRO A 23 -11.94 0.98 -1.67
C PRO A 23 -11.56 1.98 -2.77
N VAL A 24 -11.75 3.27 -2.52
CA VAL A 24 -11.41 4.33 -3.49
C VAL A 24 -9.91 4.42 -3.67
N VAL A 25 -9.15 4.48 -2.58
CA VAL A 25 -7.68 4.52 -2.61
C VAL A 25 -7.11 3.25 -3.22
N HIS A 26 -7.65 2.10 -2.85
CA HIS A 26 -7.20 0.81 -3.36
C HIS A 26 -7.39 0.71 -4.87
N ARG A 27 -8.55 1.12 -5.37
CA ARG A 27 -8.82 1.13 -6.82
C ARG A 27 -7.87 2.07 -7.55
N ALA A 28 -7.65 3.27 -7.02
CA ALA A 28 -6.74 4.24 -7.61
C ALA A 28 -5.31 3.68 -7.69
N LEU A 29 -4.86 2.98 -6.65
CA LEU A 29 -3.54 2.36 -6.62
C LEU A 29 -3.43 1.26 -7.69
N LEU A 30 -4.43 0.39 -7.80
CA LEU A 30 -4.43 -0.68 -8.82
C LEU A 30 -4.41 -0.09 -10.23
N GLU A 31 -5.21 0.93 -10.50
CA GLU A 31 -5.22 1.60 -11.80
C GLU A 31 -3.87 2.24 -12.11
N PHE A 32 -3.26 2.89 -11.12
CA PHE A 32 -1.93 3.48 -11.27
C PHE A 32 -0.89 2.42 -11.66
N VAL A 33 -0.89 1.27 -10.96
CA VAL A 33 0.05 0.18 -11.23
C VAL A 33 -0.15 -0.39 -12.63
N ASP A 34 -1.40 -0.61 -13.03
CA ASP A 34 -1.73 -1.19 -14.34
C ASP A 34 -1.31 -0.30 -15.51
N GLN A 35 -1.23 1.00 -15.30
CA GLN A 35 -0.86 1.97 -16.33
C GLN A 35 0.65 2.09 -16.53
N GLN A 36 1.47 1.48 -15.66
CA GLN A 36 2.91 1.65 -15.73
C GLN A 36 3.55 0.68 -16.72
N SER A 37 4.34 1.22 -17.65
CA SER A 37 5.17 0.42 -18.55
C SER A 37 6.47 0.01 -17.85
N ALA A 38 7.20 -0.96 -18.43
CA ALA A 38 8.53 -1.31 -17.95
C ALA A 38 9.47 -0.09 -17.97
N HIS A 39 9.35 0.75 -19.00
CA HIS A 39 10.14 1.98 -19.10
C HIS A 39 9.81 2.94 -17.94
N ALA A 40 8.52 3.11 -17.62
CA ALA A 40 8.10 3.99 -16.54
C ALA A 40 8.59 3.50 -15.17
N LEU A 41 8.64 2.18 -14.95
CA LEU A 41 9.14 1.61 -13.70
C LEU A 41 10.62 1.92 -13.46
N ASN A 42 11.39 2.09 -14.53
CA ASN A 42 12.82 2.43 -14.45
C ASN A 42 13.07 3.95 -14.39
N ALA A 43 12.04 4.75 -14.62
CA ALA A 43 12.18 6.20 -14.57
C ALA A 43 12.47 6.66 -13.13
N VAL A 44 13.47 7.51 -13.00
CA VAL A 44 13.88 8.06 -11.70
C VAL A 44 12.90 9.16 -11.31
N ILE A 45 12.37 9.06 -10.10
CA ILE A 45 11.48 10.06 -9.51
C ILE A 45 12.08 10.60 -8.22
N THR A 46 11.65 11.79 -7.84
CA THR A 46 12.02 12.38 -6.56
C THR A 46 10.76 12.56 -5.71
N VAL A 47 10.79 12.01 -4.50
CA VAL A 47 9.72 12.18 -3.52
C VAL A 47 10.29 12.90 -2.31
N ARG A 48 9.44 13.61 -1.57
CA ARG A 48 9.86 14.29 -0.35
C ARG A 48 9.35 13.54 0.85
N ARG A 49 10.25 13.33 1.80
CA ARG A 49 9.90 12.77 3.11
C ARG A 49 9.11 13.81 3.92
N ASN A 50 8.49 13.36 5.01
CA ASN A 50 7.73 14.26 5.91
C ASN A 50 8.60 15.37 6.50
N ASN A 51 9.91 15.13 6.65
CA ASN A 51 10.86 16.14 7.14
C ASN A 51 11.36 17.09 6.02
N GLY A 52 10.85 16.94 4.79
CA GLY A 52 11.20 17.76 3.65
C GLY A 52 12.41 17.30 2.85
N GLU A 53 13.13 16.27 3.32
CA GLU A 53 14.29 15.74 2.60
C GLU A 53 13.87 15.00 1.34
N PRO A 54 14.53 15.23 0.20
CA PRO A 54 14.24 14.52 -1.03
C PRO A 54 14.86 13.12 -1.01
N ILE A 55 14.15 12.16 -1.62
CA ILE A 55 14.69 10.84 -1.94
C ILE A 55 14.46 10.63 -3.43
N THR A 56 15.52 10.25 -4.15
CA THR A 56 15.47 10.00 -5.58
C THR A 56 15.74 8.52 -5.83
N LEU A 57 14.82 7.86 -6.53
CA LEU A 57 14.89 6.43 -6.81
C LEU A 57 14.00 6.11 -8.02
N PRO A 58 14.20 4.92 -8.65
CA PRO A 58 13.27 4.49 -9.71
C PRO A 58 11.85 4.31 -9.16
N LEU A 59 10.86 4.56 -10.00
CA LEU A 59 9.44 4.37 -9.64
C LEU A 59 9.17 2.94 -9.13
N GLY A 60 9.73 1.93 -9.80
CA GLY A 60 9.60 0.53 -9.34
C GLY A 60 10.12 0.31 -7.93
N GLY A 61 11.20 1.00 -7.56
CA GLY A 61 11.72 0.98 -6.19
C GLY A 61 10.76 1.57 -5.17
N MET A 62 10.10 2.68 -5.53
CA MET A 62 9.07 3.27 -4.68
C MET A 62 7.88 2.34 -4.53
N MET A 63 7.45 1.69 -5.60
CA MET A 63 6.36 0.72 -5.54
C MET A 63 6.70 -0.48 -4.65
N MET A 64 7.93 -0.95 -4.73
CA MET A 64 8.44 -2.01 -3.84
C MET A 64 8.41 -1.55 -2.37
N HIS A 65 8.79 -0.30 -2.12
CA HIS A 65 8.74 0.29 -0.78
C HIS A 65 7.30 0.31 -0.23
N VAL A 66 6.31 0.67 -1.05
CA VAL A 66 4.91 0.68 -0.63
C VAL A 66 4.47 -0.72 -0.19
N ALA A 67 4.82 -1.75 -0.96
CA ALA A 67 4.50 -3.14 -0.61
C ALA A 67 5.19 -3.58 0.69
N ASP A 68 6.46 -3.28 0.82
CA ASP A 68 7.27 -3.63 1.99
C ASP A 68 6.75 -2.94 3.25
N HIS A 69 6.52 -1.63 3.17
CA HIS A 69 6.02 -0.84 4.29
C HIS A 69 4.61 -1.26 4.70
N GLY A 70 3.78 -1.61 3.72
CA GLY A 70 2.45 -2.16 3.97
C GLY A 70 2.50 -3.48 4.74
N SER A 71 3.43 -4.36 4.40
CA SER A 71 3.62 -5.63 5.12
C SER A 71 4.00 -5.39 6.57
N TYR A 72 4.86 -4.41 6.84
CA TYR A 72 5.25 -4.02 8.19
C TYR A 72 4.02 -3.61 9.02
N HIS A 73 3.19 -2.72 8.49
CA HIS A 73 1.99 -2.27 9.20
C HIS A 73 0.94 -3.37 9.35
N ARG A 74 0.78 -4.22 8.34
CA ARG A 74 -0.15 -5.36 8.44
C ARG A 74 0.29 -6.32 9.54
N GLY A 75 1.59 -6.52 9.71
CA GLY A 75 2.11 -7.33 10.82
C GLY A 75 1.77 -6.72 12.18
N GLN A 76 1.89 -5.40 12.31
CA GLN A 76 1.52 -4.69 13.54
C GLN A 76 0.02 -4.84 13.83
N LEU A 77 -0.84 -4.64 12.81
CA LEU A 77 -2.27 -4.81 12.95
C LEU A 77 -2.63 -6.24 13.36
N ASN A 78 -1.96 -7.23 12.79
CA ASN A 78 -2.18 -8.63 13.11
C ASN A 78 -1.93 -8.89 14.62
N THR A 79 -0.86 -8.34 15.15
CA THR A 79 -0.54 -8.43 16.57
C THR A 79 -1.61 -7.74 17.42
N MET A 80 -2.06 -6.55 17.01
CA MET A 80 -3.10 -5.81 17.73
C MET A 80 -4.43 -6.57 17.74
N PHE A 81 -4.81 -7.19 16.64
CA PHE A 81 -6.02 -8.01 16.58
C PHE A 81 -5.93 -9.19 17.54
N LYS A 82 -4.80 -9.89 17.59
CA LYS A 82 -4.60 -11.00 18.51
C LYS A 82 -4.70 -10.55 19.96
N GLN A 83 -4.12 -9.41 20.30
CA GLN A 83 -4.19 -8.85 21.65
C GLN A 83 -5.62 -8.48 22.04
N ALA A 84 -6.42 -8.07 21.06
CA ALA A 84 -7.84 -7.72 21.26
C ALA A 84 -8.76 -8.94 21.24
N GLY A 85 -8.23 -10.15 21.02
CA GLY A 85 -9.02 -11.37 20.94
C GLY A 85 -9.75 -11.57 19.61
N ALA A 86 -9.34 -10.82 18.58
CA ALA A 86 -9.93 -10.93 17.24
C ALA A 86 -9.07 -11.80 16.32
N GLU A 87 -9.71 -12.36 15.29
CA GLU A 87 -8.99 -13.13 14.27
C GLU A 87 -8.16 -12.19 13.39
N PRO A 88 -6.89 -12.54 13.17
CA PRO A 88 -6.05 -11.76 12.24
C PRO A 88 -6.54 -11.87 10.81
N ALA A 89 -6.54 -10.76 10.09
CA ALA A 89 -6.93 -10.72 8.67
C ALA A 89 -5.72 -10.75 7.73
N TYR A 90 -4.50 -10.77 8.27
CA TYR A 90 -3.29 -10.73 7.45
C TYR A 90 -3.09 -12.05 6.69
N MET A 91 -2.91 -11.93 5.38
CA MET A 91 -2.58 -13.06 4.51
C MET A 91 -1.17 -12.85 3.95
N PRO A 92 -0.21 -13.76 4.24
CA PRO A 92 1.11 -13.71 3.61
C PRO A 92 1.01 -13.81 2.10
N TYR A 93 1.95 -13.15 1.40
CA TYR A 93 1.99 -13.16 -0.06
C TYR A 93 2.00 -14.57 -0.66
N LEU A 94 2.63 -15.51 0.01
CA LEU A 94 2.71 -16.90 -0.46
C LEU A 94 1.31 -17.50 -0.70
N TRP A 95 0.38 -17.28 0.23
CA TRP A 95 -0.98 -17.80 0.10
C TRP A 95 -1.77 -17.07 -0.99
N TYR A 96 -1.59 -15.76 -1.08
CA TYR A 96 -2.18 -14.97 -2.15
C TYR A 96 -1.70 -15.47 -3.52
N ALA A 97 -0.39 -15.65 -3.69
CA ALA A 97 0.19 -16.11 -4.95
C ALA A 97 -0.34 -17.49 -5.33
N ARG A 98 -0.47 -18.40 -4.35
CA ARG A 98 -1.04 -19.73 -4.57
C ARG A 98 -2.48 -19.65 -5.06
N GLU A 99 -3.30 -18.81 -4.43
CA GLU A 99 -4.70 -18.62 -4.85
C GLU A 99 -4.77 -18.14 -6.31
N GLN A 100 -3.91 -17.23 -6.72
CA GLN A 100 -3.90 -16.74 -8.10
C GLN A 100 -3.55 -17.85 -9.09
N MET A 101 -2.66 -18.76 -8.72
CA MET A 101 -2.29 -19.90 -9.56
C MET A 101 -3.41 -20.93 -9.69
N GLU A 102 -4.26 -21.08 -8.68
CA GLU A 102 -5.37 -22.04 -8.65
C GLU A 102 -6.64 -21.52 -9.32
N LYS A 103 -6.73 -20.21 -9.57
CA LYS A 103 -7.90 -19.64 -10.24
C LYS A 103 -7.91 -20.01 -11.72
N PRO A 104 -9.09 -20.37 -12.26
CA PRO A 104 -9.20 -20.56 -13.71
C PRO A 104 -8.93 -19.24 -14.43
N SER A 105 -8.22 -19.36 -15.55
CA SER A 105 -7.89 -18.21 -16.40
C SER A 105 -9.11 -17.72 -17.19
#